data_aecf760c1746c31c0bb1a4153ae43462
#
_entry.id   aecf760c1746c31c0bb1a4153ae43462
#
_cell.length_a   1.000
_cell.length_b   1.000
_cell.length_c   1.000
_cell.angle_alpha   90.00
_cell.angle_beta   90.00
_cell.angle_gamma   90.00
#
_symmetry.space_group_name_H-M   'P 1'
#
loop_
_entity.id
_entity.type
_entity.pdbx_description
1 polymer ?
#
loop_
_entity_poly.entity_id
_entity_poly.type
_entity_poly.pdbx_seq_one_letter_code
_entity_poly.pdbx_strand_id
1 'polypeptide(L)'
;MGYNKGDSYEQNIFYLLAAKQLIKTDSIRAGAGNSTDIKFLYNLQEYNLEVKLDLEADYGQKMLKWQEGVWSWCIDDSVTSFYTSVGVLDIINSKNFIPNRYSIPKYEITAQQKNQDQKAFEDKIDIDINSLYDFYGNKNCYYIQIGGFGFYHLKQDILSLSTPRFDCKMRLRLRAKTIHSSPIYKYGFYAVLKVDKQGKPQKSWYDIEEKDGRIFPPII
;
A
#
# COMPACT_ATOMS: atom_id res chain seq x y z
N MET A 1 16.07 9.90 -12.80
CA MET A 1 15.42 9.39 -11.57
C MET A 1 15.45 7.88 -11.66
N GLY A 2 16.06 7.21 -10.69
CA GLY A 2 16.01 5.73 -10.66
C GLY A 2 14.61 5.27 -10.27
N TYR A 3 14.01 4.42 -11.07
CA TYR A 3 12.79 3.71 -10.71
C TYR A 3 13.05 2.93 -9.42
N ASN A 4 12.11 3.00 -8.46
CA ASN A 4 12.19 2.11 -7.32
C ASN A 4 11.76 0.70 -7.75
N LYS A 5 12.06 -0.33 -6.94
CA LYS A 5 11.76 -1.73 -7.29
C LYS A 5 10.25 -1.98 -7.49
N GLY A 6 9.39 -1.24 -6.78
CA GLY A 6 7.95 -1.31 -6.93
C GLY A 6 7.50 -0.83 -8.31
N ASP A 7 7.99 0.33 -8.75
CA ASP A 7 7.67 0.88 -10.08
C ASP A 7 8.12 -0.06 -11.21
N SER A 8 9.30 -0.69 -11.05
CA SER A 8 9.80 -1.66 -12.04
C SER A 8 8.93 -2.91 -12.10
N TYR A 9 8.43 -3.37 -10.96
CA TYR A 9 7.52 -4.53 -10.92
C TYR A 9 6.17 -4.21 -11.55
N GLU A 10 5.57 -3.08 -11.21
CA GLU A 10 4.32 -2.58 -11.79
C GLU A 10 4.43 -2.45 -13.32
N GLN A 11 5.56 -1.92 -13.81
CA GLN A 11 5.85 -1.85 -15.24
C GLN A 11 5.94 -3.23 -15.91
N ASN A 12 6.53 -4.22 -15.23
CA ASN A 12 6.58 -5.59 -15.72
C ASN A 12 5.18 -6.19 -15.86
N ILE A 13 4.32 -6.03 -14.86
CA ILE A 13 2.92 -6.50 -14.90
C ILE A 13 2.15 -5.81 -16.04
N PHE A 14 2.35 -4.50 -16.22
CA PHE A 14 1.75 -3.77 -17.35
C PHE A 14 2.14 -4.38 -18.71
N TYR A 15 3.41 -4.70 -18.93
CA TYR A 15 3.88 -5.31 -20.18
C TYR A 15 3.34 -6.72 -20.39
N LEU A 16 3.22 -7.53 -19.34
CA LEU A 16 2.64 -8.86 -19.43
C LEU A 16 1.17 -8.81 -19.84
N LEU A 17 0.40 -7.88 -19.27
CA LEU A 17 -1.00 -7.64 -19.66
C LEU A 17 -1.11 -7.09 -21.09
N ALA A 18 -0.21 -6.18 -21.49
CA ALA A 18 -0.18 -5.65 -22.85
C ALA A 18 0.14 -6.73 -23.89
N ALA A 19 1.10 -7.62 -23.60
CA ALA A 19 1.42 -8.77 -24.46
C ALA A 19 0.24 -9.74 -24.66
N LYS A 20 -0.67 -9.81 -23.69
CA LYS A 20 -1.92 -10.56 -23.74
C LYS A 20 -3.09 -9.76 -24.36
N GLN A 21 -2.83 -8.55 -24.86
CA GLN A 21 -3.84 -7.63 -25.43
C GLN A 21 -4.93 -7.20 -24.41
N LEU A 22 -4.58 -7.20 -23.12
CA LEU A 22 -5.47 -6.82 -22.01
C LEU A 22 -5.29 -5.38 -21.57
N ILE A 23 -4.57 -4.57 -22.33
CA ILE A 23 -4.38 -3.12 -22.10
C ILE A 23 -4.84 -2.38 -23.36
N LYS A 24 -5.54 -1.27 -23.22
CA LYS A 24 -5.85 -0.40 -24.36
C LYS A 24 -4.56 0.17 -24.96
N THR A 25 -4.56 0.33 -26.28
CA THR A 25 -3.37 0.77 -27.05
C THR A 25 -2.84 2.15 -26.63
N ASP A 26 -3.72 3.01 -26.11
CA ASP A 26 -3.43 4.37 -25.64
C ASP A 26 -3.31 4.49 -24.11
N SER A 27 -3.42 3.38 -23.39
CA SER A 27 -3.33 3.40 -21.94
C SER A 27 -1.90 3.73 -21.49
N ILE A 28 -1.81 4.68 -20.58
CA ILE A 28 -0.58 5.03 -19.88
C ILE A 28 -0.69 4.48 -18.47
N ARG A 29 0.38 3.85 -17.99
CA ARG A 29 0.49 3.45 -16.59
C ARG A 29 0.32 4.68 -15.68
N ALA A 30 -0.54 4.58 -14.69
CA ALA A 30 -0.67 5.64 -13.69
C ALA A 30 0.63 5.74 -12.87
N GLY A 31 1.22 6.92 -12.82
CA GLY A 31 2.33 7.20 -11.91
C GLY A 31 1.87 7.30 -10.45
N ALA A 32 2.81 7.49 -9.53
CA ALA A 32 2.54 7.69 -8.11
C ALA A 32 1.49 8.81 -7.89
N GLY A 33 0.27 8.46 -7.56
CA GLY A 33 -0.86 9.38 -7.40
C GLY A 33 -2.06 8.72 -6.74
N ASN A 34 -3.22 9.36 -6.81
CA ASN A 34 -4.48 8.87 -6.23
C ASN A 34 -5.21 7.83 -7.08
N SER A 35 -4.67 7.45 -8.24
CA SER A 35 -5.22 6.43 -9.13
C SER A 35 -4.70 5.04 -8.78
N THR A 36 -5.37 4.02 -9.27
CA THR A 36 -4.90 2.63 -9.23
C THR A 36 -3.72 2.42 -10.18
N ASP A 37 -2.89 1.41 -9.93
CA ASP A 37 -1.62 1.25 -10.63
C ASP A 37 -1.79 0.95 -12.13
N ILE A 38 -2.71 0.03 -12.48
CA ILE A 38 -2.95 -0.42 -13.86
C ILE A 38 -4.45 -0.53 -14.13
N LYS A 39 -4.84 -0.34 -15.39
CA LYS A 39 -6.15 -0.72 -15.92
C LYS A 39 -6.01 -1.86 -16.90
N PHE A 40 -6.76 -2.93 -16.71
CA PHE A 40 -6.81 -4.05 -17.64
C PHE A 40 -8.19 -4.19 -18.30
N LEU A 41 -8.23 -4.82 -19.48
CA LEU A 41 -9.45 -5.07 -20.23
C LEU A 41 -10.05 -6.43 -19.88
N TYR A 42 -11.37 -6.46 -19.71
CA TYR A 42 -12.16 -7.67 -19.67
C TYR A 42 -13.51 -7.40 -20.36
N ASN A 43 -13.89 -8.21 -21.34
CA ASN A 43 -15.10 -7.99 -22.15
C ASN A 43 -15.23 -6.54 -22.67
N LEU A 44 -14.12 -5.97 -23.18
CA LEU A 44 -14.03 -4.61 -23.74
C LEU A 44 -14.21 -3.47 -22.72
N GLN A 45 -14.30 -3.78 -21.43
CA GLN A 45 -14.37 -2.80 -20.35
C GLN A 45 -13.05 -2.74 -19.57
N GLU A 46 -12.72 -1.56 -19.03
CA GLU A 46 -11.54 -1.36 -18.20
C GLU A 46 -11.85 -1.56 -16.72
N TYR A 47 -10.96 -2.30 -16.06
CA TYR A 47 -11.00 -2.54 -14.62
C TYR A 47 -9.69 -2.18 -13.97
N ASN A 48 -9.77 -1.63 -12.77
CA ASN A 48 -8.59 -1.23 -12.02
C ASN A 48 -7.94 -2.42 -11.32
N LEU A 49 -6.62 -2.44 -11.37
CA LEU A 49 -5.75 -3.42 -10.74
C LEU A 49 -4.73 -2.72 -9.84
N GLU A 50 -4.62 -3.17 -8.61
CA GLU A 50 -3.54 -2.80 -7.70
C GLU A 50 -2.38 -3.78 -7.87
N VAL A 51 -1.14 -3.29 -7.83
CA VAL A 51 0.07 -4.11 -8.00
C VAL A 51 1.01 -3.89 -6.82
N LYS A 52 1.43 -4.95 -6.17
CA LYS A 52 2.40 -4.91 -5.08
C LYS A 52 3.59 -5.81 -5.38
N LEU A 53 4.80 -5.28 -5.25
CA LEU A 53 6.04 -6.01 -5.49
C LEU A 53 6.11 -7.32 -4.68
N ASP A 54 5.65 -7.26 -3.44
CA ASP A 54 5.62 -8.39 -2.50
C ASP A 54 4.66 -8.09 -1.33
N LEU A 55 4.53 -9.01 -0.39
CA LEU A 55 3.71 -8.80 0.82
C LEU A 55 4.27 -7.76 1.79
N GLU A 56 5.55 -7.42 1.70
CA GLU A 56 6.17 -6.38 2.54
C GLU A 56 5.99 -4.97 1.95
N ALA A 57 5.31 -4.85 0.81
CA ALA A 57 4.99 -3.56 0.20
C ALA A 57 4.07 -2.72 1.10
N ASP A 58 4.13 -1.41 0.93
CA ASP A 58 3.31 -0.46 1.68
C ASP A 58 1.92 -0.32 1.03
N TYR A 59 0.85 -0.41 1.83
CA TYR A 59 -0.54 -0.16 1.42
C TYR A 59 -0.94 1.30 1.71
N GLY A 60 -0.11 2.20 1.30
CA GLY A 60 -0.16 3.62 1.57
C GLY A 60 0.91 4.05 2.58
N GLN A 61 1.34 5.30 2.44
CA GLN A 61 2.29 5.94 3.35
C GLN A 61 1.93 7.40 3.48
N LYS A 62 1.64 7.86 4.71
CA LYS A 62 1.24 9.25 4.96
C LYS A 62 2.08 9.87 6.07
N MET A 63 2.52 11.09 5.80
CA MET A 63 3.34 11.85 6.73
C MET A 63 2.49 12.44 7.85
N LEU A 64 3.01 12.34 9.06
CA LEU A 64 2.47 12.90 10.28
C LEU A 64 3.23 14.18 10.64
N LYS A 65 2.52 15.15 11.23
CA LYS A 65 3.07 16.32 11.90
C LYS A 65 2.68 16.31 13.37
N TRP A 66 3.63 16.69 14.22
CA TRP A 66 3.40 16.94 15.64
C TRP A 66 3.13 18.42 15.85
N GLN A 67 1.97 18.74 16.37
CA GLN A 67 1.59 20.11 16.64
C GLN A 67 0.69 20.17 17.88
N GLU A 68 0.99 21.06 18.81
CA GLU A 68 0.16 21.29 20.03
C GLU A 68 -0.09 20.03 20.86
N GLY A 69 0.91 19.15 20.91
CA GLY A 69 0.82 17.92 21.71
C GLY A 69 0.10 16.75 21.06
N VAL A 70 -0.30 16.88 19.80
CA VAL A 70 -0.99 15.81 19.06
C VAL A 70 -0.36 15.54 17.69
N TRP A 71 -0.49 14.30 17.24
CA TRP A 71 -0.17 13.91 15.86
C TRP A 71 -1.37 14.09 14.94
N SER A 72 -1.15 14.68 13.79
CA SER A 72 -2.14 14.86 12.73
C SER A 72 -1.52 14.61 11.35
N TRP A 73 -2.35 14.53 10.31
CA TRP A 73 -1.85 14.38 8.94
C TRP A 73 -1.23 15.67 8.42
N CYS A 74 -0.17 15.56 7.63
CA CYS A 74 0.39 16.71 6.90
C CYS A 74 -0.46 17.13 5.70
N ILE A 75 -1.19 16.19 5.11
CA ILE A 75 -2.03 16.37 3.91
C ILE A 75 -3.30 15.57 4.11
N ASP A 76 -4.44 16.13 3.74
CA ASP A 76 -5.71 15.43 3.70
C ASP A 76 -5.98 14.91 2.28
N ASP A 77 -6.18 13.59 2.18
CA ASP A 77 -6.53 12.90 0.93
C ASP A 77 -7.29 11.60 1.21
N SER A 78 -7.61 10.83 0.18
CA SER A 78 -8.37 9.59 0.32
C SER A 78 -7.66 8.53 1.19
N VAL A 79 -6.33 8.51 1.23
CA VAL A 79 -5.57 7.58 2.07
C VAL A 79 -5.59 8.02 3.53
N THR A 80 -5.42 9.32 3.80
CA THR A 80 -5.53 9.83 5.18
C THR A 80 -6.94 9.70 5.72
N SER A 81 -7.97 9.90 4.90
CA SER A 81 -9.36 9.64 5.27
C SER A 81 -9.59 8.18 5.63
N PHE A 82 -9.07 7.24 4.81
CA PHE A 82 -9.10 5.82 5.11
C PHE A 82 -8.34 5.51 6.42
N TYR A 83 -7.14 6.04 6.62
CA TYR A 83 -6.36 5.83 7.84
C TYR A 83 -7.07 6.37 9.08
N THR A 84 -7.75 7.50 8.96
CA THR A 84 -8.57 8.07 10.05
C THR A 84 -9.76 7.19 10.36
N SER A 85 -10.46 6.67 9.35
CA SER A 85 -11.64 5.81 9.55
C SER A 85 -11.32 4.48 10.25
N VAL A 86 -10.08 3.98 10.13
CA VAL A 86 -9.60 2.79 10.85
C VAL A 86 -8.88 3.13 12.17
N GLY A 87 -8.99 4.37 12.64
CA GLY A 87 -8.50 4.79 13.96
C GLY A 87 -6.99 4.96 14.09
N VAL A 88 -6.25 5.15 12.97
CA VAL A 88 -4.78 5.26 13.01
C VAL A 88 -4.31 6.42 13.88
N LEU A 89 -4.93 7.59 13.77
CA LEU A 89 -4.55 8.76 14.60
C LEU A 89 -4.89 8.54 16.07
N ASP A 90 -6.04 7.95 16.38
CA ASP A 90 -6.44 7.66 17.76
C ASP A 90 -5.45 6.72 18.43
N ILE A 91 -5.03 5.70 17.70
CA ILE A 91 -4.03 4.72 18.16
C ILE A 91 -2.68 5.39 18.39
N ILE A 92 -2.22 6.23 17.47
CA ILE A 92 -0.93 6.92 17.57
C ILE A 92 -0.95 7.87 18.77
N ASN A 93 -2.01 8.67 18.92
CA ASN A 93 -2.13 9.66 19.97
C ASN A 93 -2.37 9.02 21.35
N SER A 94 -3.13 7.93 21.44
CA SER A 94 -3.39 7.23 22.71
C SER A 94 -2.12 6.65 23.36
N LYS A 95 -1.10 6.35 22.58
CA LYS A 95 0.15 5.77 23.10
C LYS A 95 1.04 6.77 23.83
N ASN A 96 0.78 8.05 23.68
CA ASN A 96 1.53 9.15 24.33
C ASN A 96 3.08 8.98 24.28
N PHE A 97 3.58 8.34 23.24
CA PHE A 97 4.96 7.88 23.18
C PHE A 97 5.81 8.66 22.20
N ILE A 98 5.23 9.29 21.18
CA ILE A 98 6.00 9.77 20.05
C ILE A 98 6.72 11.05 20.42
N PRO A 99 8.07 11.04 20.37
CA PRO A 99 8.85 12.21 20.75
C PRO A 99 8.67 13.33 19.73
N ASN A 100 8.57 14.55 20.22
CA ASN A 100 8.45 15.75 19.39
C ASN A 100 9.70 16.07 18.55
N ARG A 101 10.78 15.26 18.66
CA ARG A 101 12.01 15.43 17.86
C ARG A 101 11.79 15.46 16.35
N TYR A 102 10.67 14.87 15.87
CA TYR A 102 10.27 14.94 14.46
C TYR A 102 9.65 16.29 14.06
N SER A 103 9.24 17.10 15.02
CA SER A 103 8.77 18.47 14.81
C SER A 103 9.85 19.53 15.05
N ILE A 104 11.04 19.15 15.52
CA ILE A 104 12.17 20.03 15.75
C ILE A 104 12.96 20.19 14.44
N PRO A 105 13.13 21.43 13.93
CA PRO A 105 13.90 21.67 12.72
C PRO A 105 15.31 21.11 12.81
N LYS A 106 15.74 20.39 11.76
CA LYS A 106 17.11 19.85 11.63
C LYS A 106 17.62 18.97 12.79
N TYR A 107 16.73 18.47 13.64
CA TYR A 107 17.14 17.59 14.75
C TYR A 107 17.82 16.32 14.20
N GLU A 108 18.97 15.97 14.80
CA GLU A 108 19.73 14.76 14.44
C GLU A 108 19.18 13.57 15.22
N ILE A 109 18.58 12.61 14.50
CA ILE A 109 18.05 11.38 15.09
C ILE A 109 19.09 10.27 14.97
N THR A 110 19.51 9.69 16.09
CA THR A 110 20.40 8.53 16.08
C THR A 110 19.68 7.29 15.53
N ALA A 111 20.44 6.32 15.01
CA ALA A 111 19.88 5.04 14.55
C ALA A 111 19.14 4.30 15.68
N GLN A 112 19.64 4.39 16.92
CA GLN A 112 19.01 3.80 18.10
C GLN A 112 17.65 4.46 18.38
N GLN A 113 17.57 5.79 18.42
CA GLN A 113 16.33 6.52 18.62
C GLN A 113 15.30 6.17 17.54
N LYS A 114 15.73 6.17 16.26
CA LYS A 114 14.88 5.78 15.13
C LYS A 114 14.30 4.37 15.30
N ASN A 115 15.12 3.40 15.69
CA ASN A 115 14.68 2.03 15.88
C ASN A 115 13.73 1.90 17.09
N GLN A 116 13.99 2.60 18.19
CA GLN A 116 13.12 2.62 19.36
C GLN A 116 11.73 3.20 19.00
N ASP A 117 11.70 4.33 18.31
CA ASP A 117 10.46 4.99 17.90
C ASP A 117 9.64 4.12 16.95
N GLN A 118 10.29 3.46 16.01
CA GLN A 118 9.60 2.54 15.10
C GLN A 118 9.00 1.33 15.83
N LYS A 119 9.76 0.70 16.71
CA LYS A 119 9.32 -0.49 17.45
C LYS A 119 8.17 -0.22 18.41
N ALA A 120 8.04 0.98 18.94
CA ALA A 120 6.96 1.31 19.87
C ALA A 120 5.55 1.08 19.30
N PHE A 121 5.42 1.03 17.99
CA PHE A 121 4.14 0.88 17.30
C PHE A 121 4.02 -0.42 16.48
N GLU A 122 5.12 -1.18 16.34
CA GLU A 122 5.15 -2.34 15.43
C GLU A 122 4.27 -3.51 15.86
N ASP A 123 3.84 -3.60 17.10
CA ASP A 123 3.39 -4.87 17.65
C ASP A 123 1.88 -5.08 17.81
N LYS A 124 0.97 -4.13 17.58
CA LYS A 124 -0.35 -4.31 18.21
C LYS A 124 -1.57 -3.69 17.55
N ILE A 125 -1.61 -3.44 16.27
CA ILE A 125 -2.81 -2.85 15.68
C ILE A 125 -3.34 -3.75 14.59
N ASP A 126 -4.35 -4.55 14.95
CA ASP A 126 -5.15 -5.28 13.98
C ASP A 126 -6.06 -4.27 13.27
N ILE A 127 -5.88 -4.12 11.99
CA ILE A 127 -6.76 -3.33 11.13
C ILE A 127 -7.67 -4.31 10.41
N ASP A 128 -8.97 -4.06 10.49
CA ASP A 128 -9.95 -4.87 9.78
C ASP A 128 -9.71 -4.79 8.26
N ILE A 129 -9.49 -5.95 7.65
CA ILE A 129 -9.27 -6.10 6.21
C ILE A 129 -10.45 -5.58 5.39
N ASN A 130 -11.68 -5.61 5.92
CA ASN A 130 -12.85 -5.08 5.23
C ASN A 130 -12.73 -3.59 4.96
N SER A 131 -12.10 -2.83 5.87
CA SER A 131 -11.81 -1.41 5.65
C SER A 131 -10.87 -1.18 4.46
N LEU A 132 -9.91 -2.07 4.25
CA LEU A 132 -9.05 -2.04 3.05
C LEU A 132 -9.84 -2.34 1.78
N TYR A 133 -10.74 -3.33 1.83
CA TYR A 133 -11.60 -3.66 0.68
C TYR A 133 -12.52 -2.49 0.31
N ASP A 134 -13.09 -1.81 1.29
CA ASP A 134 -13.92 -0.63 1.06
C ASP A 134 -13.12 0.53 0.46
N PHE A 135 -11.91 0.75 0.96
CA PHE A 135 -10.99 1.76 0.41
C PHE A 135 -10.68 1.53 -1.07
N TYR A 136 -10.36 0.30 -1.46
CA TYR A 136 -10.11 -0.04 -2.86
C TYR A 136 -11.41 -0.08 -3.68
N GLY A 137 -12.50 -0.56 -3.11
CA GLY A 137 -13.82 -0.56 -3.74
C GLY A 137 -14.30 0.84 -4.13
N ASN A 138 -14.04 1.84 -3.27
CA ASN A 138 -14.33 3.25 -3.57
C ASN A 138 -13.49 3.83 -4.73
N LYS A 139 -12.43 3.13 -5.12
CA LYS A 139 -11.61 3.44 -6.31
C LYS A 139 -11.95 2.54 -7.51
N ASN A 140 -13.03 1.77 -7.45
CA ASN A 140 -13.37 0.74 -8.44
C ASN A 140 -12.22 -0.26 -8.68
N CYS A 141 -11.41 -0.55 -7.65
CA CYS A 141 -10.33 -1.51 -7.68
C CYS A 141 -10.73 -2.78 -6.92
N TYR A 142 -10.96 -3.86 -7.66
CA TYR A 142 -11.47 -5.12 -7.11
C TYR A 142 -10.46 -6.25 -7.17
N TYR A 143 -9.30 -6.02 -7.80
CA TYR A 143 -8.26 -7.03 -7.99
C TYR A 143 -6.89 -6.51 -7.59
N ILE A 144 -6.04 -7.44 -7.13
CA ILE A 144 -4.67 -7.17 -6.73
C ILE A 144 -3.73 -8.27 -7.19
N GLN A 145 -2.59 -7.89 -7.77
CA GLN A 145 -1.45 -8.76 -8.06
C GLN A 145 -0.35 -8.53 -7.04
N ILE A 146 0.13 -9.59 -6.40
CA ILE A 146 1.22 -9.52 -5.44
C ILE A 146 2.35 -10.44 -5.89
N GLY A 147 3.53 -9.87 -6.08
CA GLY A 147 4.73 -10.60 -6.48
C GLY A 147 5.06 -11.74 -5.52
N GLY A 148 5.30 -12.93 -6.08
CA GLY A 148 5.57 -14.14 -5.31
C GLY A 148 4.35 -14.79 -4.64
N PHE A 149 3.17 -14.14 -4.62
CA PHE A 149 1.93 -14.66 -4.03
C PHE A 149 0.81 -14.87 -5.04
N GLY A 150 0.69 -14.00 -6.06
CA GLY A 150 -0.22 -14.17 -7.18
C GLY A 150 -1.34 -13.15 -7.25
N PHE A 151 -2.41 -13.52 -7.96
CA PHE A 151 -3.54 -12.68 -8.31
C PHE A 151 -4.78 -13.03 -7.48
N TYR A 152 -5.46 -12.02 -6.94
CA TYR A 152 -6.60 -12.16 -6.03
C TYR A 152 -7.69 -11.15 -6.36
N HIS A 153 -8.94 -11.46 -5.96
CA HIS A 153 -9.94 -10.42 -5.77
C HIS A 153 -9.85 -9.84 -4.34
N LEU A 154 -10.28 -8.58 -4.19
CA LEU A 154 -10.37 -7.89 -2.90
C LEU A 154 -11.73 -8.16 -2.24
N LYS A 155 -12.65 -7.19 -2.24
CA LYS A 155 -13.96 -7.32 -1.60
C LYS A 155 -14.85 -8.34 -2.30
N GLN A 156 -14.88 -8.33 -3.63
CA GLN A 156 -15.77 -9.12 -4.46
C GLN A 156 -15.12 -9.47 -5.79
N ASP A 157 -15.33 -10.69 -6.26
CA ASP A 157 -14.93 -11.16 -7.58
C ASP A 157 -15.98 -10.72 -8.62
N ILE A 158 -15.99 -9.43 -8.96
CA ILE A 158 -17.01 -8.82 -9.82
C ILE A 158 -17.04 -9.36 -11.25
N LEU A 159 -15.94 -9.96 -11.71
CA LEU A 159 -15.81 -10.53 -13.05
C LEU A 159 -15.99 -12.05 -13.06
N SER A 160 -16.27 -12.64 -11.88
CA SER A 160 -16.44 -14.10 -11.73
C SER A 160 -15.23 -14.90 -12.26
N LEU A 161 -14.01 -14.38 -12.00
CA LEU A 161 -12.75 -15.01 -12.43
C LEU A 161 -12.38 -16.25 -11.61
N SER A 162 -13.16 -16.57 -10.58
CA SER A 162 -12.87 -17.65 -9.62
C SER A 162 -11.51 -17.51 -8.93
N THR A 163 -11.03 -16.29 -8.77
CA THR A 163 -9.78 -16.01 -8.05
C THR A 163 -10.02 -16.09 -6.54
N PRO A 164 -9.01 -16.49 -5.73
CA PRO A 164 -9.16 -16.44 -4.30
C PRO A 164 -9.27 -14.99 -3.80
N ARG A 165 -9.92 -14.79 -2.65
CA ARG A 165 -9.94 -13.51 -1.98
C ARG A 165 -8.58 -13.22 -1.34
N PHE A 166 -8.12 -11.98 -1.43
CA PHE A 166 -6.95 -11.49 -0.70
C PHE A 166 -7.29 -11.36 0.78
N ASP A 167 -7.15 -12.44 1.52
CA ASP A 167 -7.46 -12.51 2.94
C ASP A 167 -6.16 -12.49 3.76
N CYS A 168 -5.94 -11.42 4.51
CA CYS A 168 -4.75 -11.24 5.32
C CYS A 168 -5.04 -10.36 6.53
N LYS A 169 -4.16 -10.40 7.51
CA LYS A 169 -4.14 -9.42 8.59
C LYS A 169 -3.30 -8.22 8.20
N MET A 170 -3.78 -7.03 8.55
CA MET A 170 -3.04 -5.79 8.33
C MET A 170 -2.50 -5.26 9.66
N ARG A 171 -1.34 -4.58 9.60
CA ARG A 171 -0.75 -3.90 10.74
C ARG A 171 -0.35 -2.48 10.42
N LEU A 172 -0.42 -1.61 11.39
CA LEU A 172 0.17 -0.28 11.33
C LEU A 172 1.67 -0.36 11.63
N ARG A 173 2.44 0.34 10.83
CA ARG A 173 3.86 0.58 11.06
C ARG A 173 4.16 2.06 11.00
N LEU A 174 5.04 2.52 11.88
CA LEU A 174 5.57 3.87 11.82
C LEU A 174 7.01 3.89 11.33
N ARG A 175 7.35 4.89 10.53
CA ARG A 175 8.67 5.05 9.92
C ARG A 175 9.18 6.48 10.05
N ALA A 176 10.46 6.60 10.44
CA ALA A 176 11.20 7.85 10.28
C ALA A 176 11.98 7.81 8.96
N LYS A 177 11.79 8.81 8.12
CA LYS A 177 12.52 8.97 6.85
C LYS A 177 13.19 10.32 6.76
N THR A 178 14.34 10.38 6.11
CA THR A 178 14.98 11.65 5.76
C THR A 178 14.13 12.38 4.72
N ILE A 179 13.88 13.66 4.95
CA ILE A 179 13.18 14.55 4.02
C ILE A 179 14.22 15.38 3.28
N HIS A 180 14.52 15.00 2.05
CA HIS A 180 15.51 15.71 1.23
C HIS A 180 15.00 17.04 0.69
N SER A 181 13.69 17.15 0.48
CA SER A 181 13.05 18.33 -0.11
C SER A 181 12.68 19.42 0.91
N SER A 182 12.76 19.15 2.20
CA SER A 182 12.41 20.15 3.22
C SER A 182 13.60 21.04 3.56
N PRO A 183 13.48 22.38 3.47
CA PRO A 183 14.50 23.30 3.94
C PRO A 183 14.58 23.36 5.47
N ILE A 184 13.52 22.96 6.16
CA ILE A 184 13.34 23.12 7.61
C ILE A 184 13.61 21.78 8.33
N TYR A 185 12.86 20.74 8.00
CA TYR A 185 12.92 19.48 8.73
C TYR A 185 13.85 18.48 8.06
N LYS A 186 14.66 17.79 8.85
CA LYS A 186 15.55 16.73 8.35
C LYS A 186 14.85 15.39 8.22
N TYR A 187 13.91 15.10 9.10
CA TYR A 187 13.18 13.82 9.13
C TYR A 187 11.69 14.03 9.14
N GLY A 188 10.98 13.12 8.47
CA GLY A 188 9.54 12.97 8.55
C GLY A 188 9.16 11.68 9.26
N PHE A 189 8.01 11.70 9.90
CA PHE A 189 7.43 10.55 10.56
C PHE A 189 6.18 10.11 9.81
N TYR A 190 6.09 8.82 9.44
CA TYR A 190 5.10 8.32 8.51
C TYR A 190 4.35 7.13 9.07
N ALA A 191 3.03 7.16 8.96
CA ALA A 191 2.19 5.99 9.15
C ALA A 191 2.13 5.17 7.85
N VAL A 192 2.22 3.85 7.98
CA VAL A 192 2.25 2.90 6.86
C VAL A 192 1.42 1.68 7.23
N LEU A 193 0.52 1.25 6.36
CA LEU A 193 -0.14 -0.04 6.50
C LEU A 193 0.63 -1.12 5.74
N LYS A 194 0.72 -2.30 6.35
CA LYS A 194 1.38 -3.49 5.79
C LYS A 194 0.62 -4.76 6.13
N VAL A 195 0.83 -5.79 5.34
CA VAL A 195 0.41 -7.15 5.73
C VAL A 195 1.19 -7.59 6.97
N ASP A 196 0.50 -8.18 7.93
CA ASP A 196 1.14 -8.79 9.10
C ASP A 196 1.83 -10.10 8.72
N LYS A 197 3.01 -10.36 9.30
CA LYS A 197 3.79 -11.55 9.01
C LYS A 197 3.09 -12.85 9.42
N GLN A 198 2.25 -12.79 10.45
CA GLN A 198 1.51 -13.94 10.98
C GLN A 198 0.15 -14.15 10.30
N GLY A 199 -0.33 -13.17 9.55
CA GLY A 199 -1.61 -13.20 8.85
C GLY A 199 -1.46 -13.10 7.33
N LYS A 200 -0.48 -13.81 6.75
CA LYS A 200 -0.25 -13.83 5.31
C LYS A 200 -1.38 -14.56 4.57
N PRO A 201 -1.78 -14.07 3.39
CA PRO A 201 -2.71 -14.80 2.54
C PRO A 201 -2.08 -16.11 2.06
N GLN A 202 -2.91 -17.08 1.72
CA GLN A 202 -2.46 -18.25 1.00
C GLN A 202 -2.02 -17.85 -0.42
N LYS A 203 -1.00 -18.53 -0.98
CA LYS A 203 -0.62 -18.28 -2.37
C LYS A 203 -1.79 -18.57 -3.30
N SER A 204 -2.07 -17.65 -4.20
CA SER A 204 -3.06 -17.87 -5.25
C SER A 204 -2.54 -18.89 -6.27
N TRP A 205 -3.45 -19.67 -6.82
CA TRP A 205 -3.17 -20.50 -8.00
C TRP A 205 -2.97 -19.65 -9.27
N TYR A 206 -3.47 -18.42 -9.27
CA TYR A 206 -3.35 -17.49 -10.38
C TYR A 206 -2.22 -16.49 -10.15
N ASP A 207 -1.46 -16.20 -11.21
CA ASP A 207 -0.35 -15.24 -11.18
C ASP A 207 -0.13 -14.65 -12.57
N ILE A 208 -0.19 -13.33 -12.70
CA ILE A 208 0.07 -12.66 -13.99
C ILE A 208 1.49 -12.98 -14.51
N GLU A 209 2.45 -13.25 -13.61
CA GLU A 209 3.82 -13.64 -13.98
C GLU A 209 3.98 -15.12 -14.33
N GLU A 210 2.97 -15.96 -14.11
CA GLU A 210 3.01 -17.40 -14.33
C GLU A 210 4.21 -18.11 -13.65
N LYS A 211 4.55 -17.65 -12.43
CA LYS A 211 5.68 -18.20 -11.66
C LYS A 211 5.26 -19.40 -10.81
N ASP A 212 6.25 -20.26 -10.52
CA ASP A 212 6.08 -21.44 -9.63
C ASP A 212 4.98 -22.41 -10.08
N GLY A 213 4.76 -22.56 -11.40
CA GLY A 213 3.72 -23.43 -11.94
C GLY A 213 2.30 -22.88 -11.85
N ARG A 214 2.13 -21.65 -11.38
CA ARG A 214 0.85 -20.94 -11.37
C ARG A 214 0.47 -20.51 -12.78
N ILE A 215 -0.81 -20.35 -13.02
CA ILE A 215 -1.35 -20.02 -14.34
C ILE A 215 -1.79 -18.55 -14.41
N PHE A 216 -1.84 -18.02 -15.62
CA PHE A 216 -2.38 -16.69 -15.86
C PHE A 216 -3.83 -16.61 -15.37
N PRO A 217 -4.24 -15.53 -14.68
CA PRO A 217 -5.62 -15.37 -14.20
C PRO A 217 -6.60 -15.39 -15.38
N PRO A 218 -7.85 -15.86 -15.16
CA PRO A 218 -8.83 -16.06 -16.25
C PRO A 218 -9.48 -14.74 -16.73
N ILE A 219 -8.67 -13.73 -16.97
CA ILE A 219 -9.04 -12.43 -17.55
C ILE A 219 -8.89 -12.40 -19.08
N ILE A 220 -8.95 -13.55 -19.73
CA ILE A 220 -8.78 -13.73 -21.17
C ILE A 220 -10.13 -13.70 -21.87
#